data_f8daa321fb83b6fd475ad027e68d9eba
#
_entry.id   f8daa321fb83b6fd475ad027e68d9eba
#
_cell.length_a   1.000
_cell.length_b   1.000
_cell.length_c   1.000
_cell.angle_alpha   90.00
_cell.angle_beta   90.00
_cell.angle_gamma   90.00
#
_symmetry.space_group_name_H-M   'P 1'
#
loop_
_entity.id
_entity.type
_entity.pdbx_description
1 polymer ?
#
loop_
_entity_poly.entity_id
_entity_poly.type
_entity_poly.pdbx_seq_one_letter_code
_entity_poly.pdbx_strand_id
1 'polypeptide(L)'
;MSESPENLRYLASHEWVKLEDDGTATVGISDYAQDLLGDIVFVELPEVGQQLGAEEEAAVVESVKAASDIYSPIGGKVIEINEKLLDEPDVVNGSPYGDGWFFKIQPNDVESLKNLLSSEEYTNSQES
;
A
#
# COMPACT_ATOMS: atom_id res chain seq x y z
N MET A 1 19.64 -0.79 -1.70
CA MET A 1 18.78 0.41 -1.85
C MET A 1 17.39 0.00 -2.29
N SER A 2 16.37 0.54 -1.65
CA SER A 2 15.00 0.17 -1.94
C SER A 2 14.51 0.77 -3.26
N GLU A 3 13.68 0.04 -3.98
CA GLU A 3 13.03 0.54 -5.19
C GLU A 3 11.89 1.48 -4.84
N SER A 4 11.70 2.49 -5.70
CA SER A 4 10.58 3.42 -5.62
C SER A 4 10.09 3.71 -7.04
N PRO A 5 9.23 2.83 -7.60
CA PRO A 5 8.76 2.98 -8.97
C PRO A 5 8.16 4.36 -9.23
N GLU A 6 8.51 4.95 -10.36
CA GLU A 6 8.14 6.32 -10.72
C GLU A 6 6.67 6.50 -11.08
N ASN A 7 5.99 5.41 -11.43
CA ASN A 7 4.58 5.47 -11.82
C ASN A 7 3.63 5.36 -10.62
N LEU A 8 4.18 5.36 -9.41
CA LEU A 8 3.39 5.25 -8.18
C LEU A 8 3.42 6.55 -7.40
N ARG A 9 2.45 6.70 -6.50
CA ARG A 9 2.45 7.78 -5.50
C ARG A 9 2.57 7.14 -4.13
N TYR A 10 3.01 7.92 -3.15
CA TYR A 10 3.38 7.38 -1.84
C TYR A 10 2.88 8.25 -0.70
N LEU A 11 2.60 7.59 0.44
CA LEU A 11 2.48 8.27 1.74
C LEU A 11 3.85 8.24 2.42
N ALA A 12 4.11 9.22 3.29
CA ALA A 12 5.34 9.23 4.09
C ALA A 12 5.43 7.99 4.99
N SER A 13 4.30 7.36 5.30
CA SER A 13 4.24 6.14 6.11
C SER A 13 4.47 4.86 5.30
N HIS A 14 4.90 5.01 4.03
CA HIS A 14 5.40 3.92 3.18
C HIS A 14 4.35 3.10 2.43
N GLU A 15 3.10 3.56 2.37
CA GLU A 15 2.13 2.94 1.48
C GLU A 15 2.28 3.55 0.08
N TRP A 16 2.02 2.73 -0.95
CA TRP A 16 2.00 3.22 -2.33
C TRP A 16 0.61 3.05 -2.92
N VAL A 17 0.32 3.84 -3.95
CA VAL A 17 -0.92 3.72 -4.71
C VAL A 17 -0.60 3.86 -6.20
N LYS A 18 -1.24 3.00 -6.99
CA LYS A 18 -1.09 2.99 -8.45
C LYS A 18 -2.47 3.18 -9.08
N LEU A 19 -2.62 4.23 -9.88
CA LEU A 19 -3.84 4.45 -10.64
C LEU A 19 -3.86 3.50 -11.83
N GLU A 20 -4.91 2.68 -11.93
CA GLU A 20 -5.07 1.74 -13.03
C GLU A 20 -5.81 2.39 -14.21
N ASP A 21 -5.73 1.77 -15.38
CA ASP A 21 -6.33 2.31 -16.59
C ASP A 21 -7.86 2.43 -16.51
N ASP A 22 -8.49 1.61 -15.67
CA ASP A 22 -9.96 1.63 -15.51
C ASP A 22 -10.45 2.65 -14.48
N GLY A 23 -9.54 3.46 -13.93
CA GLY A 23 -9.87 4.48 -12.94
C GLY A 23 -9.85 4.01 -11.50
N THR A 24 -9.59 2.72 -11.26
CA THR A 24 -9.41 2.21 -9.91
C THR A 24 -7.97 2.40 -9.47
N ALA A 25 -7.68 2.16 -8.20
CA ALA A 25 -6.33 2.30 -7.68
C ALA A 25 -5.95 1.06 -6.86
N THR A 26 -4.71 0.62 -6.99
CA THR A 26 -4.16 -0.51 -6.24
C THR A 26 -3.25 0.04 -5.15
N VAL A 27 -3.35 -0.51 -3.95
CA VAL A 27 -2.59 -0.04 -2.78
C VAL A 27 -1.75 -1.18 -2.21
N GLY A 28 -0.55 -0.84 -1.78
CA GLY A 28 0.35 -1.77 -1.11
C GLY A 28 1.35 -1.01 -0.27
N ILE A 29 2.40 -1.71 0.18
CA ILE A 29 3.49 -1.08 0.93
C ILE A 29 4.77 -1.12 0.11
N SER A 30 5.65 -0.15 0.35
CA SER A 30 6.88 -0.01 -0.43
C SER A 30 7.90 -1.10 -0.07
N ASP A 31 8.89 -1.25 -0.93
CA ASP A 31 10.01 -2.16 -0.66
C ASP A 31 10.74 -1.74 0.62
N TYR A 32 10.88 -0.45 0.84
CA TYR A 32 11.48 0.08 2.06
C TYR A 32 10.68 -0.37 3.30
N ALA A 33 9.36 -0.34 3.23
CA ALA A 33 8.51 -0.74 4.34
C ALA A 33 8.66 -2.22 4.68
N GLN A 34 8.64 -3.10 3.67
CA GLN A 34 8.77 -4.52 3.92
C GLN A 34 10.17 -4.85 4.48
N ASP A 35 11.19 -4.11 4.06
CA ASP A 35 12.55 -4.32 4.55
C ASP A 35 12.66 -3.92 6.02
N LEU A 36 12.02 -2.81 6.42
CA LEU A 36 11.98 -2.39 7.82
C LEU A 36 11.26 -3.39 8.71
N LEU A 37 10.17 -3.97 8.19
CA LEU A 37 9.36 -4.91 8.95
C LEU A 37 10.01 -6.28 9.08
N GLY A 38 10.79 -6.69 8.07
CA GLY A 38 11.33 -8.05 8.02
C GLY A 38 10.26 -9.02 7.50
N ASP A 39 10.41 -10.29 7.81
CA ASP A 39 9.51 -11.33 7.29
C ASP A 39 8.06 -11.10 7.73
N ILE A 40 7.17 -10.95 6.78
CA ILE A 40 5.75 -10.77 7.01
C ILE A 40 5.12 -12.14 7.26
N VAL A 41 4.43 -12.28 8.38
CA VAL A 41 3.86 -13.56 8.81
C VAL A 41 2.34 -13.55 8.85
N PHE A 42 1.71 -12.37 8.85
CA PHE A 42 0.26 -12.26 8.89
C PHE A 42 -0.18 -10.93 8.28
N VAL A 43 -1.27 -10.95 7.53
CA VAL A 43 -1.86 -9.76 6.93
C VAL A 43 -3.36 -9.77 7.21
N GLU A 44 -3.90 -8.64 7.67
CA GLU A 44 -5.32 -8.44 7.83
C GLU A 44 -5.77 -7.41 6.81
N LEU A 45 -6.75 -7.75 5.97
CA LEU A 45 -7.19 -6.92 4.86
C LEU A 45 -8.53 -6.25 5.16
N PRO A 46 -8.84 -5.11 4.49
CA PRO A 46 -10.16 -4.48 4.64
C PRO A 46 -11.23 -5.34 3.98
N GLU A 47 -12.50 -5.00 4.22
CA GLU A 47 -13.62 -5.72 3.59
C GLU A 47 -13.98 -5.08 2.26
N VAL A 48 -14.31 -5.90 1.27
CA VAL A 48 -14.83 -5.41 -0.01
C VAL A 48 -16.14 -4.68 0.26
N GLY A 49 -16.27 -3.48 -0.29
CA GLY A 49 -17.43 -2.62 -0.06
C GLY A 49 -17.25 -1.58 1.04
N GLN A 50 -16.18 -1.71 1.80
CA GLN A 50 -15.89 -0.75 2.88
C GLN A 50 -15.49 0.61 2.31
N GLN A 51 -16.05 1.68 2.89
CA GLN A 51 -15.68 3.04 2.49
C GLN A 51 -14.56 3.53 3.39
N LEU A 52 -13.46 3.97 2.81
CA LEU A 52 -12.31 4.47 3.55
C LEU A 52 -12.11 5.96 3.28
N GLY A 53 -11.63 6.69 4.27
CA GLY A 53 -11.16 8.05 4.09
C GLY A 53 -9.66 8.05 3.81
N ALA A 54 -9.14 9.16 3.31
CA ALA A 54 -7.71 9.31 3.09
C ALA A 54 -6.98 9.20 4.44
N GLU A 55 -5.92 8.41 4.47
CA GLU A 55 -5.10 8.15 5.66
C GLU A 55 -5.84 7.45 6.80
N GLU A 56 -6.96 6.81 6.49
CA GLU A 56 -7.68 5.97 7.44
C GLU A 56 -7.06 4.57 7.47
N GLU A 57 -7.06 3.92 8.63
CA GLU A 57 -6.56 2.55 8.76
C GLU A 57 -7.35 1.61 7.85
N ALA A 58 -6.62 0.87 7.02
CA ALA A 58 -7.23 -0.04 6.04
C ALA A 58 -6.85 -1.49 6.30
N ALA A 59 -5.60 -1.74 6.68
CA ALA A 59 -5.07 -3.09 6.83
C ALA A 59 -4.08 -3.14 7.99
N VAL A 60 -3.68 -4.35 8.36
CA VAL A 60 -2.64 -4.57 9.38
C VAL A 60 -1.68 -5.60 8.83
N VAL A 61 -0.39 -5.40 9.03
CA VAL A 61 0.62 -6.40 8.71
C VAL A 61 1.38 -6.74 9.99
N GLU A 62 1.61 -8.03 10.21
CA GLU A 62 2.43 -8.48 11.31
C GLU A 62 3.66 -9.17 10.77
N SER A 63 4.81 -8.81 11.30
CA SER A 63 6.09 -9.41 10.93
C SER A 63 6.70 -10.08 12.15
N VAL A 64 7.83 -10.72 11.95
CA VAL A 64 8.59 -11.32 13.05
C VAL A 64 9.08 -10.27 14.05
N LYS A 65 9.09 -8.99 13.68
CA LYS A 65 9.56 -7.90 14.54
C LYS A 65 8.44 -7.12 15.22
N ALA A 66 7.33 -6.86 14.50
CA ALA A 66 6.30 -5.93 14.97
C ALA A 66 5.01 -6.02 14.16
N ALA A 67 3.97 -5.41 14.68
CA ALA A 67 2.72 -5.20 13.93
C ALA A 67 2.66 -3.74 13.50
N SER A 68 2.07 -3.48 12.33
CA SER A 68 1.96 -2.13 11.80
C SER A 68 0.63 -1.93 11.10
N ASP A 69 0.03 -0.75 11.30
CA ASP A 69 -1.19 -0.36 10.60
C ASP A 69 -0.85 0.14 9.21
N ILE A 70 -1.67 -0.23 8.24
CA ILE A 70 -1.53 0.23 6.86
C ILE A 70 -2.68 1.18 6.57
N TYR A 71 -2.36 2.39 6.11
CA TYR A 71 -3.34 3.44 5.86
C TYR A 71 -3.68 3.52 4.38
N SER A 72 -4.93 3.87 4.08
CA SER A 72 -5.32 4.09 2.69
C SER A 72 -4.78 5.45 2.24
N PRO A 73 -3.99 5.51 1.15
CA PRO A 73 -3.45 6.78 0.68
C PRO A 73 -4.52 7.77 0.21
N ILE A 74 -5.66 7.24 -0.25
CA ILE A 74 -6.76 8.06 -0.77
C ILE A 74 -8.09 7.55 -0.27
N GLY A 75 -9.09 8.42 -0.30
CA GLY A 75 -10.45 8.02 0.06
C GLY A 75 -11.14 7.29 -1.09
N GLY A 76 -11.97 6.32 -0.76
CA GLY A 76 -12.74 5.58 -1.74
C GLY A 76 -13.32 4.31 -1.16
N LYS A 77 -13.92 3.52 -2.06
CA LYS A 77 -14.56 2.26 -1.68
C LYS A 77 -13.69 1.08 -2.08
N VAL A 78 -13.47 0.16 -1.15
CA VAL A 78 -12.69 -1.06 -1.41
C VAL A 78 -13.49 -1.95 -2.37
N ILE A 79 -12.89 -2.31 -3.50
CA ILE A 79 -13.54 -3.11 -4.53
C ILE A 79 -12.94 -4.51 -4.67
N GLU A 80 -11.70 -4.70 -4.22
CA GLU A 80 -11.02 -5.98 -4.31
C GLU A 80 -9.94 -6.06 -3.23
N ILE A 81 -9.71 -7.28 -2.73
CA ILE A 81 -8.61 -7.53 -1.78
C ILE A 81 -7.75 -8.66 -2.33
N ASN A 82 -6.48 -8.67 -1.95
CA ASN A 82 -5.55 -9.71 -2.40
C ASN A 82 -5.57 -10.88 -1.41
N GLU A 83 -6.48 -11.81 -1.63
CA GLU A 83 -6.67 -12.95 -0.73
C GLU A 83 -5.43 -13.85 -0.64
N LYS A 84 -4.55 -13.77 -1.61
CA LYS A 84 -3.29 -14.53 -1.59
C LYS A 84 -2.45 -14.22 -0.37
N LEU A 85 -2.52 -12.97 0.11
CA LEU A 85 -1.75 -12.56 1.29
C LEU A 85 -2.24 -13.22 2.58
N LEU A 86 -3.48 -13.71 2.61
CA LEU A 86 -4.02 -14.40 3.76
C LEU A 86 -3.37 -15.79 3.92
N ASP A 87 -3.03 -16.42 2.80
CA ASP A 87 -2.38 -17.74 2.80
C ASP A 87 -0.86 -17.63 2.72
N GLU A 88 -0.37 -16.62 2.00
CA GLU A 88 1.06 -16.43 1.72
C GLU A 88 1.48 -14.98 2.00
N PRO A 89 1.48 -14.56 3.26
CA PRO A 89 1.81 -13.16 3.59
C PRO A 89 3.23 -12.76 3.18
N ASP A 90 4.14 -13.69 3.07
CA ASP A 90 5.53 -13.41 2.66
C ASP A 90 5.67 -12.99 1.20
N VAL A 91 4.59 -13.08 0.40
CA VAL A 91 4.58 -12.53 -0.96
C VAL A 91 4.85 -11.02 -0.93
N VAL A 92 4.45 -10.34 0.15
CA VAL A 92 4.74 -8.91 0.33
C VAL A 92 6.25 -8.66 0.31
N ASN A 93 7.01 -9.54 0.96
CA ASN A 93 8.48 -9.40 1.00
C ASN A 93 9.11 -9.63 -0.37
N GLY A 94 8.61 -10.59 -1.13
CA GLY A 94 9.19 -10.96 -2.41
C GLY A 94 8.76 -10.05 -3.56
N SER A 95 7.57 -9.46 -3.49
CA SER A 95 7.02 -8.67 -4.59
C SER A 95 6.12 -7.54 -4.09
N PRO A 96 6.69 -6.55 -3.36
CA PRO A 96 5.86 -5.50 -2.74
C PRO A 96 5.11 -4.63 -3.75
N TYR A 97 5.64 -4.49 -4.97
CA TYR A 97 4.99 -3.68 -6.02
C TYR A 97 4.22 -4.52 -7.04
N GLY A 98 4.29 -5.83 -6.95
CA GLY A 98 3.60 -6.75 -7.83
C GLY A 98 2.59 -7.59 -7.09
N ASP A 99 2.85 -8.88 -6.97
CA ASP A 99 1.91 -9.83 -6.37
C ASP A 99 1.59 -9.55 -4.91
N GLY A 100 2.37 -8.73 -4.24
CA GLY A 100 2.17 -8.38 -2.82
C GLY A 100 1.25 -7.18 -2.57
N TRP A 101 0.46 -6.75 -3.55
CA TRP A 101 -0.50 -5.67 -3.35
C TRP A 101 -1.55 -6.06 -2.29
N PHE A 102 -2.11 -5.05 -1.61
CA PHE A 102 -3.04 -5.31 -0.50
C PHE A 102 -4.51 -5.26 -0.89
N PHE A 103 -4.94 -4.13 -1.48
CA PHE A 103 -6.34 -3.98 -1.87
C PHE A 103 -6.46 -3.00 -3.04
N LYS A 104 -7.63 -3.04 -3.70
CA LYS A 104 -7.96 -2.06 -4.75
C LYS A 104 -9.13 -1.23 -4.28
N ILE A 105 -9.12 0.04 -4.63
CA ILE A 105 -10.09 1.02 -4.18
C ILE A 105 -10.63 1.80 -5.37
N GLN A 106 -11.93 2.12 -5.35
CA GLN A 106 -12.52 3.04 -6.31
C GLN A 106 -12.38 4.43 -5.72
N PRO A 107 -11.48 5.27 -6.22
CA PRO A 107 -11.24 6.59 -5.62
C PRO A 107 -12.49 7.47 -5.65
N ASN A 108 -12.71 8.21 -4.58
CA ASN A 108 -13.76 9.25 -4.56
C ASN A 108 -13.38 10.39 -5.51
N ASP A 109 -12.08 10.68 -5.61
CA ASP A 109 -11.54 11.74 -6.44
C ASP A 109 -10.12 11.37 -6.86
N VAL A 110 -9.93 11.06 -8.14
CA VAL A 110 -8.60 10.68 -8.66
C VAL A 110 -7.60 11.83 -8.55
N GLU A 111 -8.06 13.06 -8.46
CA GLU A 111 -7.16 14.22 -8.28
C GLU A 111 -6.44 14.18 -6.93
N SER A 112 -6.98 13.45 -5.95
CA SER A 112 -6.35 13.33 -4.64
C SER A 112 -4.99 12.66 -4.70
N LEU A 113 -4.71 11.86 -5.74
CA LEU A 113 -3.39 11.25 -5.91
C LEU A 113 -2.29 12.30 -6.07
N LYS A 114 -2.63 13.48 -6.59
CA LYS A 114 -1.67 14.55 -6.81
C LYS A 114 -1.15 15.15 -5.50
N ASN A 115 -1.86 14.92 -4.40
CA ASN A 115 -1.46 15.41 -3.08
C ASN A 115 -0.45 14.49 -2.41
N LEU A 116 -0.21 13.31 -2.98
CA LEU A 116 0.71 12.32 -2.44
C LEU A 116 2.12 12.56 -2.97
N LEU A 117 3.10 11.93 -2.33
CA LEU A 117 4.50 12.06 -2.72
C LEU A 117 4.76 11.36 -4.05
N SER A 118 5.56 11.99 -4.91
CA SER A 118 6.09 11.32 -6.09
C SER A 118 7.19 10.34 -5.63
N SER A 119 7.67 9.49 -6.53
CA SER A 119 8.75 8.56 -6.15
C SER A 119 10.01 9.32 -5.73
N GLU A 120 10.32 10.43 -6.39
CA GLU A 120 11.47 11.26 -6.03
C GLU A 120 11.31 11.88 -4.65
N GLU A 121 10.15 12.46 -4.37
CA GLU A 121 9.86 13.05 -3.07
C GLU A 121 9.92 12.02 -1.96
N TYR A 122 9.37 10.83 -2.22
CA TYR A 122 9.38 9.73 -1.25
C TYR A 122 10.81 9.28 -0.98
N THR A 123 11.62 9.07 -2.04
CA THR A 123 13.01 8.65 -1.90
C THR A 123 13.81 9.67 -1.08
N ASN A 124 13.62 10.95 -1.36
CA ASN A 124 14.32 12.02 -0.62
C ASN A 124 13.94 12.01 0.85
N SER A 125 12.69 11.71 1.18
CA SER A 125 12.25 11.66 2.57
C SER A 125 12.89 10.50 3.34
N GLN A 126 13.23 9.39 2.65
CA GLN A 126 13.89 8.25 3.28
C GLN A 126 15.36 8.53 3.58
N GLU A 127 15.99 9.39 2.81
CA GLU A 127 17.40 9.69 2.94
C GLU A 127 17.72 10.75 4.00
N SER A 128 16.73 11.43 4.51
CA SER A 128 16.93 12.53 5.47
C SER A 128 16.96 12.11 6.95
#